data_dcadc29c829d121f881bbfd41dbe2762
#
_entry.id   dcadc29c829d121f881bbfd41dbe2762
#
_cell.length_a   1.000
_cell.length_b   1.000
_cell.length_c   1.000
_cell.angle_alpha   90.00
_cell.angle_beta   90.00
_cell.angle_gamma   90.00
#
_symmetry.space_group_name_H-M   'P 1'
#
loop_
_entity.id
_entity.type
_entity.pdbx_description
1 polymer ?
#
loop_
_entity_poly.entity_id
_entity_poly.type
_entity_poly.pdbx_seq_one_letter_code
_entity_poly.pdbx_strand_id
1 'polypeptide(L)'
;MNAIEIRNLTKRFGEKLAVNELNMTVPVGSIYGFIGENGSGKSTTEKMICGLLIPSSGSIKLFDKDYTDPSIRDGVACLIEAPGCFKSYTVWNNLMLQATNLGIKNKEEEVRRVLKLVRMEGAASNKYKNCSLGMKQRVGIAMALLGKPKLLVLDEPINGLDADGMRIVREILIDLTTNHGCTVIISSHILGELEKIATHYGIIRQGKMIREMTAEELESNCPIYIALKTKDMNKTKLVLSSKYNRVEEDESGYLRVYDLVSTEEVVTFLYDNGIIVNEIMTDKISLEEYYINLMDKKEVR
;
A
#
# COMPACT_ATOMS: atom_id res chain seq x y z
N MET A 1 -19.23 -4.02 -7.36
CA MET A 1 -18.66 -3.52 -8.65
C MET A 1 -17.17 -3.40 -8.50
N ASN A 2 -16.40 -3.88 -9.48
CA ASN A 2 -14.94 -3.84 -9.45
C ASN A 2 -14.43 -2.69 -10.32
N ALA A 3 -13.44 -1.97 -9.81
CA ALA A 3 -12.68 -1.00 -10.61
C ALA A 3 -11.70 -1.72 -11.54
N ILE A 4 -11.13 -2.84 -11.06
CA ILE A 4 -10.22 -3.67 -11.84
C ILE A 4 -10.56 -5.14 -11.62
N GLU A 5 -10.59 -5.88 -12.73
CA GLU A 5 -10.62 -7.34 -12.73
C GLU A 5 -9.57 -7.87 -13.70
N ILE A 6 -8.63 -8.64 -13.19
CA ILE A 6 -7.53 -9.26 -13.93
C ILE A 6 -7.70 -10.77 -13.89
N ARG A 7 -7.61 -11.43 -15.06
CA ARG A 7 -7.71 -12.87 -15.19
C ARG A 7 -6.52 -13.44 -15.98
N ASN A 8 -5.78 -14.34 -15.35
CA ASN A 8 -4.64 -15.08 -15.90
C ASN A 8 -3.63 -14.20 -16.64
N LEU A 9 -3.39 -12.98 -16.12
CA LEU A 9 -2.54 -11.99 -16.74
C LEU A 9 -1.10 -12.46 -16.77
N THR A 10 -0.51 -12.43 -17.95
CA THR A 10 0.88 -12.88 -18.15
C THR A 10 1.66 -11.84 -18.94
N LYS A 11 2.89 -11.56 -18.52
CA LYS A 11 3.85 -10.75 -19.27
C LYS A 11 5.20 -11.42 -19.33
N ARG A 12 5.66 -11.66 -20.54
CA ARG A 12 6.97 -12.21 -20.84
C ARG A 12 7.85 -11.20 -21.57
N PHE A 13 9.11 -11.09 -21.15
CA PHE A 13 10.17 -10.35 -21.81
C PHE A 13 11.28 -11.31 -22.22
N GLY A 14 11.33 -11.71 -23.49
CA GLY A 14 12.21 -12.78 -23.91
C GLY A 14 11.93 -14.06 -23.11
N GLU A 15 12.95 -14.58 -22.43
CA GLU A 15 12.79 -15.76 -21.56
C GLU A 15 12.26 -15.42 -20.15
N LYS A 16 12.36 -14.18 -19.73
CA LYS A 16 11.92 -13.77 -18.38
C LYS A 16 10.41 -13.62 -18.31
N LEU A 17 9.79 -14.36 -17.39
CA LEU A 17 8.38 -14.27 -17.06
C LEU A 17 8.22 -13.27 -15.90
N ALA A 18 7.81 -12.04 -16.22
CA ALA A 18 7.70 -10.95 -15.23
C ALA A 18 6.37 -10.97 -14.46
N VAL A 19 5.28 -11.39 -15.12
CA VAL A 19 3.97 -11.65 -14.54
C VAL A 19 3.48 -12.99 -15.08
N ASN A 20 2.95 -13.85 -14.21
CA ASN A 20 2.64 -15.23 -14.50
C ASN A 20 1.24 -15.61 -13.99
N GLU A 21 0.27 -15.62 -14.90
CA GLU A 21 -1.13 -16.00 -14.63
C GLU A 21 -1.74 -15.26 -13.41
N LEU A 22 -1.41 -13.97 -13.28
CA LEU A 22 -1.89 -13.14 -12.20
C LEU A 22 -3.40 -12.97 -12.28
N ASN A 23 -4.08 -13.22 -11.15
CA ASN A 23 -5.49 -12.88 -10.95
C ASN A 23 -5.55 -11.81 -9.87
N MET A 24 -6.37 -10.76 -10.06
CA MET A 24 -6.46 -9.63 -9.13
C MET A 24 -7.82 -8.95 -9.26
N THR A 25 -8.39 -8.56 -8.13
CA THR A 25 -9.68 -7.87 -8.08
C THR A 25 -9.61 -6.64 -7.17
N VAL A 26 -9.89 -5.46 -7.71
CA VAL A 26 -9.89 -4.20 -6.97
C VAL A 26 -11.30 -3.63 -6.92
N PRO A 27 -11.94 -3.53 -5.75
CA PRO A 27 -13.26 -2.93 -5.61
C PRO A 27 -13.26 -1.43 -5.90
N VAL A 28 -14.38 -0.90 -6.39
CA VAL A 28 -14.58 0.56 -6.57
C VAL A 28 -14.53 1.27 -5.21
N GLY A 29 -13.84 2.41 -5.14
CA GLY A 29 -13.73 3.22 -3.93
C GLY A 29 -12.81 2.63 -2.87
N SER A 30 -11.97 1.67 -3.21
CA SER A 30 -10.95 1.11 -2.30
C SER A 30 -9.60 1.77 -2.44
N ILE A 31 -8.79 1.70 -1.39
CA ILE A 31 -7.34 1.85 -1.45
C ILE A 31 -6.75 0.44 -1.43
N TYR A 32 -6.20 0.02 -2.54
CA TYR A 32 -5.61 -1.31 -2.72
C TYR A 32 -4.09 -1.25 -2.57
N GLY A 33 -3.57 -1.84 -1.51
CA GLY A 33 -2.13 -1.99 -1.27
C GLY A 33 -1.55 -3.16 -2.07
N PHE A 34 -0.69 -2.89 -3.04
CA PHE A 34 -0.04 -3.90 -3.87
C PHE A 34 1.37 -4.16 -3.38
N ILE A 35 1.56 -5.27 -2.68
CA ILE A 35 2.74 -5.59 -1.87
C ILE A 35 3.60 -6.64 -2.56
N GLY A 36 4.91 -6.47 -2.53
CA GLY A 36 5.87 -7.47 -3.00
C GLY A 36 7.29 -6.90 -3.09
N GLU A 37 8.26 -7.78 -3.17
CA GLU A 37 9.68 -7.43 -3.31
C GLU A 37 9.97 -6.69 -4.63
N ASN A 38 11.13 -6.07 -4.71
CA ASN A 38 11.62 -5.50 -5.97
C ASN A 38 11.77 -6.60 -7.02
N GLY A 39 11.20 -6.35 -8.22
CA GLY A 39 11.21 -7.33 -9.29
C GLY A 39 10.11 -8.40 -9.19
N SER A 40 9.20 -8.33 -8.22
CA SER A 40 8.07 -9.29 -8.09
C SER A 40 7.02 -9.19 -9.18
N GLY A 41 7.01 -8.10 -9.98
CA GLY A 41 6.06 -7.87 -11.07
C GLY A 41 5.08 -6.70 -10.85
N LYS A 42 5.15 -5.96 -9.73
CA LYS A 42 4.24 -4.84 -9.40
C LYS A 42 4.18 -3.79 -10.51
N SER A 43 5.28 -3.08 -10.76
CA SER A 43 5.32 -2.01 -11.78
C SER A 43 5.00 -2.52 -13.20
N THR A 44 5.30 -3.79 -13.50
CA THR A 44 4.91 -4.41 -14.77
C THR A 44 3.39 -4.57 -14.86
N THR A 45 2.75 -5.01 -13.78
CA THR A 45 1.28 -5.15 -13.69
C THR A 45 0.61 -3.78 -13.77
N GLU A 46 1.11 -2.80 -13.02
CA GLU A 46 0.61 -1.41 -13.03
C GLU A 46 0.70 -0.78 -14.43
N LYS A 47 1.83 -0.96 -15.13
CA LYS A 47 1.99 -0.49 -16.52
C LYS A 47 0.98 -1.16 -17.46
N MET A 48 0.63 -2.43 -17.27
CA MET A 48 -0.39 -3.11 -18.07
C MET A 48 -1.79 -2.59 -17.75
N ILE A 49 -2.13 -2.38 -16.48
CA ILE A 49 -3.40 -1.77 -16.07
C ILE A 49 -3.59 -0.39 -16.72
N CYS A 50 -2.54 0.42 -16.75
CA CYS A 50 -2.55 1.77 -17.33
C CYS A 50 -2.45 1.80 -18.86
N GLY A 51 -2.38 0.63 -19.52
CA GLY A 51 -2.22 0.54 -20.98
C GLY A 51 -0.87 1.00 -21.51
N LEU A 52 0.13 1.18 -20.64
CA LEU A 52 1.50 1.52 -21.00
C LEU A 52 2.31 0.32 -21.48
N LEU A 53 1.82 -0.88 -21.22
CA LEU A 53 2.43 -2.13 -21.58
C LEU A 53 1.36 -3.13 -22.01
N ILE A 54 1.55 -3.78 -23.16
CA ILE A 54 0.61 -4.79 -23.67
C ILE A 54 0.91 -6.13 -22.98
N PRO A 55 -0.10 -6.82 -22.41
CA PRO A 55 0.03 -8.18 -21.89
C PRO A 55 0.49 -9.17 -22.97
N SER A 56 1.16 -10.25 -22.56
CA SER A 56 1.43 -11.37 -23.43
C SER A 56 0.22 -12.30 -23.59
N SER A 57 -0.57 -12.46 -22.49
CA SER A 57 -1.84 -13.17 -22.47
C SER A 57 -2.66 -12.78 -21.24
N GLY A 58 -3.90 -13.27 -21.13
CA GLY A 58 -4.84 -12.93 -20.09
C GLY A 58 -5.71 -11.73 -20.44
N SER A 59 -6.47 -11.23 -19.48
CA SER A 59 -7.40 -10.11 -19.69
C SER A 59 -7.37 -9.14 -18.52
N ILE A 60 -7.63 -7.86 -18.82
CA ILE A 60 -7.82 -6.77 -17.84
C ILE A 60 -9.14 -6.10 -18.17
N LYS A 61 -10.01 -5.99 -17.18
CA LYS A 61 -11.20 -5.15 -17.23
C LYS A 61 -11.09 -4.01 -16.25
N LEU A 62 -11.47 -2.82 -16.69
CA LEU A 62 -11.56 -1.62 -15.88
C LEU A 62 -13.00 -1.15 -15.89
N PHE A 63 -13.65 -1.10 -14.71
CA PHE A 63 -15.08 -0.76 -14.59
C PHE A 63 -15.97 -1.58 -15.54
N ASP A 64 -15.77 -2.91 -15.54
CA ASP A 64 -16.43 -3.93 -16.35
C ASP A 64 -16.19 -3.85 -17.87
N LYS A 65 -15.33 -2.94 -18.35
CA LYS A 65 -14.96 -2.81 -19.77
C LYS A 65 -13.53 -3.30 -20.00
N ASP A 66 -13.23 -3.70 -21.23
CA ASP A 66 -11.86 -4.04 -21.61
C ASP A 66 -10.93 -2.83 -21.44
N TYR A 67 -9.71 -3.03 -20.95
CA TYR A 67 -8.73 -1.95 -20.70
C TYR A 67 -8.31 -1.20 -21.95
N THR A 68 -8.57 -1.75 -23.13
CA THR A 68 -8.30 -1.12 -24.44
C THR A 68 -9.44 -0.20 -24.91
N ASP A 69 -10.61 -0.23 -24.24
CA ASP A 69 -11.74 0.63 -24.60
C ASP A 69 -11.38 2.12 -24.38
N PRO A 70 -11.41 2.94 -25.44
CA PRO A 70 -11.02 4.36 -25.33
C PRO A 70 -11.88 5.14 -24.30
N SER A 71 -13.13 4.74 -24.06
CA SER A 71 -14.03 5.43 -23.14
C SER A 71 -13.62 5.35 -21.67
N ILE A 72 -12.66 4.47 -21.34
CA ILE A 72 -12.15 4.30 -19.98
C ILE A 72 -10.89 5.12 -19.73
N ARG A 73 -10.09 5.38 -20.76
CA ARG A 73 -8.76 5.99 -20.64
C ARG A 73 -8.77 7.32 -19.90
N ASP A 74 -9.78 8.15 -20.13
CA ASP A 74 -9.93 9.44 -19.44
C ASP A 74 -10.22 9.27 -17.94
N GLY A 75 -10.66 8.10 -17.52
CA GLY A 75 -10.95 7.75 -16.13
C GLY A 75 -9.79 7.08 -15.38
N VAL A 76 -8.66 6.82 -16.04
CA VAL A 76 -7.50 6.14 -15.46
C VAL A 76 -6.27 7.03 -15.51
N ALA A 77 -5.66 7.26 -14.37
CA ALA A 77 -4.40 8.00 -14.28
C ALA A 77 -3.34 7.22 -13.50
N CYS A 78 -2.09 7.49 -13.76
CA CYS A 78 -1.00 6.85 -13.07
C CYS A 78 0.16 7.80 -12.76
N LEU A 79 0.89 7.47 -11.71
CA LEU A 79 2.21 7.97 -11.42
C LEU A 79 3.13 6.75 -11.23
N ILE A 80 3.78 6.35 -12.32
CA ILE A 80 4.73 5.23 -12.33
C ILE A 80 6.10 5.82 -12.58
N GLU A 81 7.06 5.53 -11.70
CA GLU A 81 8.38 6.16 -11.67
C GLU A 81 8.31 7.67 -11.35
N ALA A 82 9.05 8.53 -12.05
CA ALA A 82 9.09 9.96 -11.78
C ALA A 82 8.10 10.73 -12.63
N PRO A 83 7.48 11.80 -12.10
CA PRO A 83 6.61 12.66 -12.90
C PRO A 83 7.41 13.37 -14.00
N GLY A 84 6.88 13.36 -15.24
CA GLY A 84 7.47 13.97 -16.42
C GLY A 84 7.43 15.51 -16.41
N CYS A 85 7.99 16.13 -15.37
CA CYS A 85 7.97 17.58 -15.18
C CYS A 85 9.19 18.27 -15.77
N PHE A 86 8.98 19.42 -16.40
CA PHE A 86 10.06 20.31 -16.84
C PHE A 86 10.69 21.00 -15.63
N LYS A 87 11.97 20.74 -15.39
CA LYS A 87 12.72 21.23 -14.22
C LYS A 87 12.77 22.75 -14.10
N SER A 88 12.80 23.47 -15.23
CA SER A 88 12.87 24.94 -15.33
C SER A 88 11.51 25.61 -15.15
N TYR A 89 10.42 24.88 -15.36
CA TYR A 89 9.06 25.40 -15.23
C TYR A 89 8.64 25.47 -13.77
N THR A 90 7.69 26.35 -13.47
CA THR A 90 7.03 26.39 -12.17
C THR A 90 6.11 25.18 -12.01
N VAL A 91 5.72 24.87 -10.79
CA VAL A 91 4.69 23.87 -10.50
C VAL A 91 3.42 24.17 -11.28
N TRP A 92 2.97 25.43 -11.24
CA TRP A 92 1.82 25.91 -12.00
C TRP A 92 1.95 25.64 -13.51
N ASN A 93 3.08 26.00 -14.11
CA ASN A 93 3.26 25.86 -15.55
C ASN A 93 3.33 24.38 -15.99
N ASN A 94 3.90 23.49 -15.16
CA ASN A 94 3.88 22.05 -15.43
C ASN A 94 2.44 21.52 -15.44
N LEU A 95 1.63 21.90 -14.46
CA LEU A 95 0.22 21.49 -14.36
C LEU A 95 -0.61 22.09 -15.50
N MET A 96 -0.40 23.36 -15.86
CA MET A 96 -1.07 24.00 -16.99
C MET A 96 -0.75 23.32 -18.32
N LEU A 97 0.51 22.92 -18.54
CA LEU A 97 0.92 22.18 -19.71
C LEU A 97 0.20 20.81 -19.77
N GLN A 98 0.18 20.08 -18.67
CA GLN A 98 -0.50 18.79 -18.59
C GLN A 98 -2.02 18.93 -18.80
N ALA A 99 -2.64 19.94 -18.19
CA ALA A 99 -4.06 20.23 -18.42
C ALA A 99 -4.37 20.57 -19.88
N THR A 100 -3.42 21.22 -20.57
CA THR A 100 -3.51 21.50 -22.02
C THR A 100 -3.43 20.21 -22.83
N ASN A 101 -2.48 19.33 -22.51
CA ASN A 101 -2.31 18.05 -23.20
C ASN A 101 -3.55 17.13 -23.04
N LEU A 102 -4.22 17.22 -21.89
CA LEU A 102 -5.47 16.50 -21.61
C LEU A 102 -6.72 17.17 -22.23
N GLY A 103 -6.58 18.31 -22.91
CA GLY A 103 -7.70 19.02 -23.54
C GLY A 103 -8.70 19.64 -22.54
N ILE A 104 -8.28 19.89 -21.30
CA ILE A 104 -9.14 20.44 -20.25
C ILE A 104 -9.53 21.88 -20.59
N LYS A 105 -10.83 22.18 -20.70
CA LYS A 105 -11.33 23.52 -21.10
C LYS A 105 -11.02 24.59 -20.05
N ASN A 106 -11.36 24.34 -18.78
CA ASN A 106 -11.17 25.28 -17.66
C ASN A 106 -9.87 24.97 -16.92
N LYS A 107 -8.73 25.06 -17.61
CA LYS A 107 -7.42 24.63 -17.11
C LYS A 107 -7.01 25.29 -15.81
N GLU A 108 -7.18 26.61 -15.71
CA GLU A 108 -6.77 27.36 -14.51
C GLU A 108 -7.55 26.94 -13.26
N GLU A 109 -8.85 26.76 -13.39
CA GLU A 109 -9.72 26.29 -12.30
C GLU A 109 -9.31 24.87 -11.87
N GLU A 110 -9.10 24.00 -12.83
CA GLU A 110 -8.70 22.62 -12.58
C GLU A 110 -7.30 22.52 -11.93
N VAL A 111 -6.35 23.34 -12.39
CA VAL A 111 -5.02 23.42 -11.76
C VAL A 111 -5.11 23.94 -10.32
N ARG A 112 -5.93 24.96 -10.05
CA ARG A 112 -6.17 25.42 -8.66
C ARG A 112 -6.79 24.31 -7.82
N ARG A 113 -7.76 23.58 -8.35
CA ARG A 113 -8.40 22.44 -7.67
C ARG A 113 -7.38 21.38 -7.26
N VAL A 114 -6.55 20.91 -8.18
CA VAL A 114 -5.57 19.86 -7.86
C VAL A 114 -4.47 20.37 -6.93
N LEU A 115 -4.01 21.62 -7.07
CA LEU A 115 -3.05 22.22 -6.14
C LEU A 115 -3.59 22.26 -4.71
N LYS A 116 -4.87 22.58 -4.54
CA LYS A 116 -5.54 22.56 -3.24
C LYS A 116 -5.59 21.14 -2.67
N LEU A 117 -6.00 20.15 -3.47
CA LEU A 117 -6.06 18.76 -3.04
C LEU A 117 -4.71 18.25 -2.54
N VAL A 118 -3.62 18.57 -3.24
CA VAL A 118 -2.28 18.12 -2.85
C VAL A 118 -1.55 19.09 -1.92
N ARG A 119 -2.24 20.14 -1.43
CA ARG A 119 -1.68 21.17 -0.50
C ARG A 119 -0.41 21.84 -1.04
N MET A 120 -0.46 22.25 -2.30
CA MET A 120 0.68 22.87 -3.00
C MET A 120 0.37 24.29 -3.50
N GLU A 121 -0.70 24.93 -3.04
CA GLU A 121 -1.12 26.28 -3.47
C GLU A 121 -0.02 27.31 -3.25
N GLY A 122 0.58 27.32 -2.04
CA GLY A 122 1.66 28.25 -1.68
C GLY A 122 2.97 28.02 -2.44
N ALA A 123 3.12 26.87 -3.11
CA ALA A 123 4.31 26.51 -3.88
C ALA A 123 4.09 26.55 -5.40
N ALA A 124 2.94 27.02 -5.87
CA ALA A 124 2.58 27.04 -7.29
C ALA A 124 3.60 27.80 -8.18
N SER A 125 4.19 28.88 -7.67
CA SER A 125 5.21 29.70 -8.34
C SER A 125 6.63 29.13 -8.25
N ASN A 126 6.87 28.13 -7.42
CA ASN A 126 8.20 27.52 -7.27
C ASN A 126 8.59 26.77 -8.54
N LYS A 127 9.85 26.93 -8.96
CA LYS A 127 10.40 26.08 -10.03
C LYS A 127 10.49 24.63 -9.55
N TYR A 128 10.07 23.67 -10.38
CA TYR A 128 10.05 22.25 -10.05
C TYR A 128 11.41 21.72 -9.54
N LYS A 129 12.53 22.21 -10.13
CA LYS A 129 13.88 21.82 -9.68
C LYS A 129 14.17 22.16 -8.22
N ASN A 130 13.52 23.19 -7.68
CA ASN A 130 13.73 23.70 -6.32
C ASN A 130 12.76 23.04 -5.31
N CYS A 131 11.85 22.16 -5.76
CA CYS A 131 10.95 21.43 -4.89
C CYS A 131 11.68 20.31 -4.15
N SER A 132 11.33 20.08 -2.88
CA SER A 132 11.76 18.91 -2.13
C SER A 132 11.23 17.62 -2.78
N LEU A 133 11.70 16.46 -2.35
CA LEU A 133 11.21 15.17 -2.86
C LEU A 133 9.70 15.02 -2.61
N GLY A 134 9.23 15.30 -1.40
CA GLY A 134 7.80 15.26 -1.06
C GLY A 134 6.96 16.26 -1.86
N MET A 135 7.48 17.45 -2.14
CA MET A 135 6.81 18.40 -3.05
C MET A 135 6.73 17.86 -4.48
N LYS A 136 7.82 17.27 -4.99
CA LYS A 136 7.84 16.66 -6.33
C LYS A 136 6.84 15.52 -6.46
N GLN A 137 6.75 14.70 -5.43
CA GLN A 137 5.78 13.60 -5.37
C GLN A 137 4.34 14.13 -5.40
N ARG A 138 4.03 15.14 -4.59
CA ARG A 138 2.70 15.79 -4.59
C ARG A 138 2.38 16.46 -5.93
N VAL A 139 3.35 17.05 -6.61
CA VAL A 139 3.16 17.56 -7.99
C VAL A 139 2.84 16.43 -8.95
N GLY A 140 3.53 15.28 -8.86
CA GLY A 140 3.22 14.10 -9.67
C GLY A 140 1.79 13.60 -9.45
N ILE A 141 1.36 13.51 -8.19
CA ILE A 141 -0.02 13.16 -7.84
C ILE A 141 -0.99 14.21 -8.41
N ALA A 142 -0.69 15.51 -8.30
CA ALA A 142 -1.52 16.58 -8.86
C ALA A 142 -1.67 16.47 -10.38
N MET A 143 -0.58 16.12 -11.09
CA MET A 143 -0.63 15.88 -12.55
C MET A 143 -1.54 14.72 -12.91
N ALA A 144 -1.49 13.62 -12.13
CA ALA A 144 -2.35 12.47 -12.32
C ALA A 144 -3.83 12.77 -12.00
N LEU A 145 -4.10 13.69 -11.07
CA LEU A 145 -5.46 14.09 -10.67
C LEU A 145 -6.16 15.07 -11.59
N LEU A 146 -5.44 15.63 -12.59
CA LEU A 146 -6.06 16.45 -13.63
C LEU A 146 -7.07 15.62 -14.43
N GLY A 147 -8.25 16.18 -14.66
CA GLY A 147 -9.33 15.48 -15.38
C GLY A 147 -10.18 14.56 -14.51
N LYS A 148 -9.96 14.53 -13.19
CA LYS A 148 -10.78 13.79 -12.19
C LYS A 148 -10.86 12.29 -12.47
N PRO A 149 -9.74 11.57 -12.47
CA PRO A 149 -9.74 10.13 -12.74
C PRO A 149 -10.56 9.36 -11.69
N LYS A 150 -11.17 8.27 -12.12
CA LYS A 150 -11.88 7.31 -11.26
C LYS A 150 -10.96 6.25 -10.67
N LEU A 151 -9.82 6.00 -11.34
CA LEU A 151 -8.77 5.08 -10.94
C LEU A 151 -7.42 5.78 -10.98
N LEU A 152 -6.70 5.72 -9.86
CA LEU A 152 -5.35 6.26 -9.70
C LEU A 152 -4.38 5.13 -9.36
N VAL A 153 -3.34 4.94 -10.14
CA VAL A 153 -2.29 3.92 -9.93
C VAL A 153 -0.99 4.63 -9.57
N LEU A 154 -0.45 4.32 -8.40
CA LEU A 154 0.72 4.98 -7.82
C LEU A 154 1.81 3.96 -7.49
N ASP A 155 2.94 4.03 -8.20
CA ASP A 155 4.11 3.19 -7.94
C ASP A 155 5.02 3.89 -6.91
N GLU A 156 5.14 3.29 -5.72
CA GLU A 156 5.99 3.73 -4.60
C GLU A 156 5.83 5.23 -4.22
N PRO A 157 4.61 5.81 -4.08
CA PRO A 157 4.42 7.26 -3.95
C PRO A 157 4.94 7.84 -2.63
N ILE A 158 5.23 7.03 -1.62
CA ILE A 158 5.72 7.46 -0.30
C ILE A 158 7.20 7.15 -0.09
N ASN A 159 7.85 6.51 -1.07
CA ASN A 159 9.25 6.11 -0.94
C ASN A 159 10.19 7.31 -0.85
N GLY A 160 11.11 7.29 0.12
CA GLY A 160 12.11 8.33 0.34
C GLY A 160 11.57 9.65 0.90
N LEU A 161 10.29 9.70 1.32
CA LEU A 161 9.72 10.86 2.00
C LEU A 161 10.07 10.83 3.49
N ASP A 162 10.14 12.01 4.09
CA ASP A 162 10.15 12.18 5.54
C ASP A 162 8.77 11.87 6.14
N ALA A 163 8.70 11.74 7.45
CA ALA A 163 7.46 11.37 8.16
C ALA A 163 6.28 12.33 7.88
N ASP A 164 6.56 13.64 7.76
CA ASP A 164 5.53 14.62 7.43
C ASP A 164 5.06 14.49 5.97
N GLY A 165 5.98 14.28 5.03
CA GLY A 165 5.66 14.02 3.63
C GLY A 165 4.82 12.76 3.45
N MET A 166 5.17 11.66 4.13
CA MET A 166 4.37 10.42 4.12
C MET A 166 2.97 10.65 4.68
N ARG A 167 2.85 11.37 5.81
CA ARG A 167 1.56 11.71 6.42
C ARG A 167 0.68 12.50 5.47
N ILE A 168 1.24 13.54 4.81
CA ILE A 168 0.49 14.39 3.88
C ILE A 168 -0.02 13.57 2.68
N VAL A 169 0.84 12.75 2.06
CA VAL A 169 0.43 11.89 0.92
C VAL A 169 -0.68 10.94 1.35
N ARG A 170 -0.56 10.29 2.51
CA ARG A 170 -1.58 9.40 3.07
C ARG A 170 -2.92 10.10 3.23
N GLU A 171 -2.95 11.28 3.83
CA GLU A 171 -4.19 12.06 4.01
C GLU A 171 -4.83 12.45 2.67
N ILE A 172 -4.02 12.77 1.64
CA ILE A 172 -4.50 13.02 0.29
C ILE A 172 -5.17 11.79 -0.29
N LEU A 173 -4.57 10.60 -0.17
CA LEU A 173 -5.12 9.36 -0.72
C LEU A 173 -6.43 8.95 -0.04
N ILE A 174 -6.51 9.11 1.28
CA ILE A 174 -7.75 8.89 2.03
C ILE A 174 -8.84 9.85 1.55
N ASP A 175 -8.54 11.15 1.44
CA ASP A 175 -9.50 12.18 0.98
C ASP A 175 -10.02 11.88 -0.44
N LEU A 176 -9.12 11.49 -1.35
CA LEU A 176 -9.48 11.10 -2.72
C LEU A 176 -10.46 9.93 -2.78
N THR A 177 -10.29 8.97 -1.89
CA THR A 177 -11.13 7.79 -1.86
C THR A 177 -12.47 8.07 -1.18
N THR A 178 -12.45 8.72 0.00
CA THR A 178 -13.65 8.95 0.81
C THR A 178 -14.54 10.05 0.27
N ASN A 179 -13.96 11.17 -0.19
CA ASN A 179 -14.71 12.36 -0.58
C ASN A 179 -14.83 12.56 -2.09
N HIS A 180 -13.95 11.94 -2.88
CA HIS A 180 -13.95 12.11 -4.34
C HIS A 180 -14.27 10.82 -5.11
N GLY A 181 -14.50 9.69 -4.42
CA GLY A 181 -14.89 8.42 -5.02
C GLY A 181 -13.83 7.82 -5.96
N CYS A 182 -12.57 8.22 -5.81
CA CYS A 182 -11.46 7.69 -6.59
C CYS A 182 -11.03 6.34 -6.03
N THR A 183 -10.84 5.35 -6.88
CA THR A 183 -10.19 4.09 -6.50
C THR A 183 -8.69 4.26 -6.62
N VAL A 184 -7.93 3.81 -5.64
CA VAL A 184 -6.47 3.96 -5.61
C VAL A 184 -5.79 2.61 -5.54
N ILE A 185 -4.82 2.36 -6.43
CA ILE A 185 -3.81 1.31 -6.24
C ILE A 185 -2.52 2.00 -5.82
N ILE A 186 -1.91 1.47 -4.78
CA ILE A 186 -0.63 1.94 -4.29
C ILE A 186 0.31 0.75 -4.10
N SER A 187 1.41 0.71 -4.84
CA SER A 187 2.50 -0.20 -4.52
C SER A 187 3.40 0.41 -3.45
N SER A 188 3.87 -0.40 -2.53
CA SER A 188 4.87 0.01 -1.55
C SER A 188 5.59 -1.22 -0.98
N HIS A 189 6.83 -0.99 -0.58
CA HIS A 189 7.59 -1.90 0.27
C HIS A 189 7.59 -1.46 1.75
N ILE A 190 7.01 -0.30 2.08
CA ILE A 190 6.85 0.21 3.45
C ILE A 190 5.48 -0.23 3.97
N LEU A 191 5.41 -1.45 4.49
CA LEU A 191 4.16 -2.11 4.84
C LEU A 191 3.40 -1.41 5.95
N GLY A 192 4.10 -0.88 6.97
CA GLY A 192 3.47 -0.13 8.06
C GLY A 192 2.78 1.17 7.63
N GLU A 193 3.13 1.75 6.47
CA GLU A 193 2.38 2.89 5.93
C GLU A 193 1.16 2.44 5.13
N LEU A 194 1.22 1.31 4.43
CA LEU A 194 0.05 0.72 3.77
C LEU A 194 -1.01 0.27 4.79
N GLU A 195 -0.60 -0.32 5.92
CA GLU A 195 -1.49 -0.76 6.98
C GLU A 195 -2.40 0.36 7.50
N LYS A 196 -1.93 1.60 7.45
CA LYS A 196 -2.69 2.78 7.93
C LYS A 196 -3.78 3.26 6.98
N ILE A 197 -3.76 2.86 5.70
CA ILE A 197 -4.66 3.43 4.68
C ILE A 197 -5.34 2.41 3.78
N ALA A 198 -4.72 1.26 3.55
CA ALA A 198 -5.26 0.29 2.60
C ALA A 198 -6.49 -0.41 3.17
N THR A 199 -7.51 -0.55 2.35
CA THR A 199 -8.73 -1.31 2.64
C THR A 199 -8.67 -2.73 2.11
N HIS A 200 -7.79 -2.95 1.12
CA HIS A 200 -7.55 -4.25 0.48
C HIS A 200 -6.06 -4.41 0.18
N TYR A 201 -5.60 -5.64 0.17
CA TYR A 201 -4.20 -5.98 -0.06
C TYR A 201 -4.08 -7.08 -1.10
N GLY A 202 -3.09 -6.94 -1.99
CA GLY A 202 -2.63 -8.00 -2.88
C GLY A 202 -1.13 -8.23 -2.69
N ILE A 203 -0.73 -9.45 -2.38
CA ILE A 203 0.67 -9.83 -2.17
C ILE A 203 1.14 -10.62 -3.38
N ILE A 204 2.13 -10.06 -4.08
CA ILE A 204 2.72 -10.66 -5.29
C ILE A 204 4.16 -11.14 -5.03
N ARG A 205 4.49 -12.33 -5.51
CA ARG A 205 5.86 -12.89 -5.52
C ARG A 205 6.12 -13.58 -6.85
N GLN A 206 7.26 -13.29 -7.48
CA GLN A 206 7.70 -13.91 -8.75
C GLN A 206 6.62 -13.89 -9.84
N GLY A 207 5.91 -12.78 -9.96
CA GLY A 207 4.87 -12.58 -10.95
C GLY A 207 3.51 -13.22 -10.65
N LYS A 208 3.35 -13.89 -9.50
CA LYS A 208 2.10 -14.56 -9.11
C LYS A 208 1.47 -13.88 -7.90
N MET A 209 0.14 -13.80 -7.90
CA MET A 209 -0.61 -13.42 -6.69
C MET A 209 -0.49 -14.54 -5.65
N ILE A 210 0.02 -14.20 -4.47
CA ILE A 210 0.16 -15.13 -3.36
C ILE A 210 -1.08 -15.10 -2.48
N ARG A 211 -1.59 -13.89 -2.22
CA ARG A 211 -2.76 -13.66 -1.38
C ARG A 211 -3.44 -12.36 -1.78
N GLU A 212 -4.77 -12.38 -1.80
CA GLU A 212 -5.61 -11.17 -1.75
C GLU A 212 -6.44 -11.24 -0.47
N MET A 213 -6.64 -10.10 0.18
CA MET A 213 -7.42 -10.01 1.41
C MET A 213 -7.90 -8.58 1.67
N THR A 214 -8.95 -8.44 2.45
CA THR A 214 -9.39 -7.14 2.99
C THR A 214 -8.58 -6.75 4.23
N ALA A 215 -8.68 -5.49 4.67
CA ALA A 215 -8.07 -5.05 5.93
C ALA A 215 -8.67 -5.82 7.14
N GLU A 216 -9.97 -6.11 7.10
CA GLU A 216 -10.66 -6.89 8.15
C GLU A 216 -10.16 -8.35 8.20
N GLU A 217 -9.95 -8.97 7.04
CA GLU A 217 -9.35 -10.30 6.95
C GLU A 217 -7.89 -10.31 7.43
N LEU A 218 -7.12 -9.24 7.13
CA LEU A 218 -5.77 -9.08 7.67
C LEU A 218 -5.81 -8.99 9.19
N GLU A 219 -6.65 -8.11 9.77
CA GLU A 219 -6.79 -7.97 11.22
C GLU A 219 -7.16 -9.29 11.89
N SER A 220 -8.06 -10.05 11.27
CA SER A 220 -8.45 -11.39 11.76
C SER A 220 -7.29 -12.41 11.71
N ASN A 221 -6.36 -12.25 10.76
CA ASN A 221 -5.18 -13.10 10.63
C ASN A 221 -3.96 -12.60 11.42
N CYS A 222 -4.04 -11.41 12.02
CA CYS A 222 -3.02 -10.79 12.83
C CYS A 222 -3.47 -10.81 14.32
N PRO A 223 -3.27 -11.92 15.04
CA PRO A 223 -3.73 -12.04 16.41
C PRO A 223 -3.07 -11.02 17.31
N ILE A 224 -3.86 -10.53 18.27
CA ILE A 224 -3.36 -9.75 19.41
C ILE A 224 -2.66 -10.72 20.36
N TYR A 225 -1.56 -10.29 20.95
CA TYR A 225 -0.82 -11.04 21.95
C TYR A 225 -0.39 -10.13 23.11
N ILE A 226 -0.09 -10.76 24.24
CA ILE A 226 0.56 -10.10 25.34
C ILE A 226 2.06 -10.43 25.27
N ALA A 227 2.89 -9.39 25.16
CA ALA A 227 4.33 -9.51 25.24
C ALA A 227 4.82 -9.16 26.64
N LEU A 228 5.70 -9.97 27.21
CA LEU A 228 6.24 -9.73 28.54
C LEU A 228 7.69 -10.16 28.70
N LYS A 229 8.37 -9.51 29.65
CA LYS A 229 9.72 -9.88 30.10
C LYS A 229 9.75 -10.10 31.62
N THR A 230 10.57 -11.06 32.03
CA THR A 230 10.85 -11.37 33.44
C THR A 230 12.36 -11.63 33.62
N LYS A 231 12.81 -11.79 34.83
CA LYS A 231 14.22 -12.13 35.10
C LYS A 231 14.61 -13.54 34.65
N ASP A 232 13.69 -14.49 34.73
CA ASP A 232 13.91 -15.88 34.33
C ASP A 232 12.90 -16.28 33.25
N MET A 233 13.30 -16.05 32.00
CA MET A 233 12.44 -16.31 30.85
C MET A 233 12.11 -17.78 30.66
N ASN A 234 13.06 -18.69 30.95
CA ASN A 234 12.85 -20.12 30.81
C ASN A 234 11.80 -20.63 31.78
N LYS A 235 11.92 -20.25 33.08
CA LYS A 235 10.92 -20.58 34.11
C LYS A 235 9.56 -19.99 33.74
N THR A 236 9.54 -18.74 33.29
CA THR A 236 8.30 -18.05 32.93
C THR A 236 7.62 -18.73 31.75
N LYS A 237 8.37 -19.13 30.71
CA LYS A 237 7.83 -19.85 29.57
C LYS A 237 7.18 -21.18 29.98
N LEU A 238 7.84 -21.95 30.86
CA LEU A 238 7.27 -23.20 31.38
C LEU A 238 5.96 -22.97 32.12
N VAL A 239 5.93 -21.96 33.01
CA VAL A 239 4.73 -21.62 33.78
C VAL A 239 3.60 -21.16 32.89
N LEU A 240 3.87 -20.27 31.95
CA LEU A 240 2.87 -19.80 30.97
C LEU A 240 2.32 -20.94 30.11
N SER A 241 3.20 -21.81 29.60
CA SER A 241 2.79 -22.96 28.78
C SER A 241 1.98 -24.02 29.52
N SER A 242 1.94 -23.99 30.88
CA SER A 242 1.05 -24.85 31.66
C SER A 242 -0.42 -24.39 31.64
N LYS A 243 -0.68 -23.13 31.35
CA LYS A 243 -2.02 -22.53 31.32
C LYS A 243 -2.47 -22.10 29.94
N TYR A 244 -1.56 -21.54 29.14
CA TYR A 244 -1.87 -20.95 27.86
C TYR A 244 -1.42 -21.87 26.71
N ASN A 245 -2.23 -21.93 25.63
CA ASN A 245 -2.03 -22.88 24.54
C ASN A 245 -0.85 -22.49 23.62
N ARG A 246 -0.63 -21.18 23.44
CA ARG A 246 0.40 -20.67 22.53
C ARG A 246 1.26 -19.60 23.20
N VAL A 247 2.49 -20.01 23.57
CA VAL A 247 3.51 -19.14 24.16
C VAL A 247 4.79 -19.25 23.32
N GLU A 248 5.20 -18.15 22.70
CA GLU A 248 6.37 -18.09 21.83
C GLU A 248 7.36 -17.05 22.37
N GLU A 249 8.62 -17.21 22.07
CA GLU A 249 9.66 -16.23 22.35
C GLU A 249 10.05 -15.54 21.04
N ASP A 250 10.03 -14.20 21.03
CA ASP A 250 10.43 -13.45 19.86
C ASP A 250 11.94 -13.13 19.83
N GLU A 251 12.41 -12.63 18.67
CA GLU A 251 13.82 -12.28 18.47
C GLU A 251 14.33 -11.18 19.44
N SER A 252 13.44 -10.36 20.00
CA SER A 252 13.76 -9.32 20.98
C SER A 252 13.78 -9.84 22.40
N GLY A 253 13.53 -11.15 22.59
CA GLY A 253 13.54 -11.83 23.88
C GLY A 253 12.30 -11.52 24.73
N TYR A 254 11.13 -11.22 24.13
CA TYR A 254 9.85 -11.20 24.81
C TYR A 254 9.16 -12.55 24.69
N LEU A 255 8.44 -12.96 25.73
CA LEU A 255 7.46 -14.04 25.63
C LEU A 255 6.13 -13.45 25.17
N ARG A 256 5.57 -14.02 24.10
CA ARG A 256 4.28 -13.64 23.52
C ARG A 256 3.24 -14.69 23.88
N VAL A 257 2.14 -14.27 24.49
CA VAL A 257 0.98 -15.11 24.83
C VAL A 257 -0.15 -14.71 23.87
N TYR A 258 -0.61 -15.65 23.06
CA TYR A 258 -1.61 -15.39 21.99
C TYR A 258 -3.05 -15.73 22.39
N ASP A 259 -3.25 -16.27 23.59
CA ASP A 259 -4.61 -16.52 24.11
C ASP A 259 -5.31 -15.19 24.38
N LEU A 260 -6.63 -15.16 24.18
CA LEU A 260 -7.46 -13.96 24.43
C LEU A 260 -7.63 -13.75 25.94
N VAL A 261 -6.62 -13.17 26.56
CA VAL A 261 -6.55 -12.91 28.01
C VAL A 261 -6.17 -11.46 28.28
N SER A 262 -6.45 -10.97 29.46
CA SER A 262 -6.04 -9.64 29.90
C SER A 262 -4.60 -9.64 30.44
N THR A 263 -3.93 -8.50 30.36
CA THR A 263 -2.62 -8.32 31.00
C THR A 263 -2.69 -8.55 32.49
N GLU A 264 -3.80 -8.16 33.17
CA GLU A 264 -4.06 -8.37 34.58
C GLU A 264 -4.11 -9.85 34.92
N GLU A 265 -4.80 -10.67 34.14
CA GLU A 265 -4.87 -12.11 34.32
C GLU A 265 -3.51 -12.79 34.23
N VAL A 266 -2.70 -12.39 33.19
CA VAL A 266 -1.36 -12.94 33.01
C VAL A 266 -0.43 -12.55 34.17
N VAL A 267 -0.47 -11.28 34.59
CA VAL A 267 0.35 -10.81 35.73
C VAL A 267 -0.03 -11.51 37.02
N THR A 268 -1.33 -11.63 37.33
CA THR A 268 -1.82 -12.31 38.52
C THR A 268 -1.37 -13.77 38.51
N PHE A 269 -1.55 -14.47 37.39
CA PHE A 269 -1.13 -15.87 37.29
C PHE A 269 0.37 -16.06 37.50
N LEU A 270 1.21 -15.17 36.93
CA LEU A 270 2.66 -15.23 37.12
C LEU A 270 3.05 -14.91 38.58
N TYR A 271 2.40 -13.92 39.21
CA TYR A 271 2.65 -13.55 40.59
C TYR A 271 2.33 -14.71 41.55
N ASP A 272 1.21 -15.40 41.36
CA ASP A 272 0.81 -16.58 42.16
C ASP A 272 1.81 -17.74 42.03
N ASN A 273 2.57 -17.79 40.93
CA ASN A 273 3.65 -18.75 40.69
C ASN A 273 5.05 -18.22 41.07
N GLY A 274 5.11 -17.11 41.84
CA GLY A 274 6.35 -16.51 42.32
C GLY A 274 7.23 -15.87 41.23
N ILE A 275 6.62 -15.38 40.17
CA ILE A 275 7.29 -14.70 39.05
C ILE A 275 6.84 -13.23 39.00
N ILE A 276 7.83 -12.33 39.05
CA ILE A 276 7.60 -10.89 38.92
C ILE A 276 7.81 -10.48 37.48
N VAL A 277 6.81 -9.83 36.89
CA VAL A 277 6.87 -9.29 35.52
C VAL A 277 7.62 -7.96 35.54
N ASN A 278 8.62 -7.81 34.68
CA ASN A 278 9.40 -6.57 34.53
C ASN A 278 8.77 -5.62 33.54
N GLU A 279 8.33 -6.17 32.40
CA GLU A 279 7.69 -5.43 31.31
C GLU A 279 6.52 -6.24 30.80
N ILE A 280 5.42 -5.58 30.49
CA ILE A 280 4.24 -6.18 29.86
C ILE A 280 3.55 -5.16 28.97
N MET A 281 3.15 -5.61 27.76
CA MET A 281 2.38 -4.80 26.83
C MET A 281 1.43 -5.70 26.03
N THR A 282 0.37 -5.09 25.53
CA THR A 282 -0.50 -5.72 24.53
C THR A 282 -0.09 -5.20 23.15
N ASP A 283 0.12 -6.09 22.20
CA ASP A 283 0.49 -5.77 20.84
C ASP A 283 -0.22 -6.71 19.86
N LYS A 284 -0.09 -6.45 18.56
CA LYS A 284 -0.63 -7.29 17.49
C LYS A 284 0.45 -7.60 16.46
N ILE A 285 0.29 -8.72 15.75
CA ILE A 285 1.13 -9.01 14.58
C ILE A 285 0.90 -7.91 13.54
N SER A 286 1.99 -7.25 13.11
CA SER A 286 1.95 -6.24 12.06
C SER A 286 1.78 -6.86 10.67
N LEU A 287 1.35 -6.04 9.68
CA LEU A 287 1.33 -6.46 8.28
C LEU A 287 2.72 -6.92 7.80
N GLU A 288 3.79 -6.31 8.30
CA GLU A 288 5.17 -6.69 7.97
C GLU A 288 5.51 -8.08 8.49
N GLU A 289 5.22 -8.36 9.75
CA GLU A 289 5.43 -9.68 10.35
C GLU A 289 4.55 -10.75 9.69
N TYR A 290 3.29 -10.41 9.37
CA TYR A 290 2.40 -11.29 8.61
C TYR A 290 2.98 -11.62 7.23
N TYR A 291 3.51 -10.61 6.53
CA TYR A 291 4.13 -10.77 5.22
C TYR A 291 5.36 -11.68 5.28
N ILE A 292 6.27 -11.46 6.24
CA ILE A 292 7.46 -12.30 6.46
C ILE A 292 7.03 -13.76 6.70
N ASN A 293 6.12 -13.99 7.64
CA ASN A 293 5.60 -15.32 7.94
C ASN A 293 4.95 -16.01 6.73
N LEU A 294 4.29 -15.25 5.83
CA LEU A 294 3.70 -15.77 4.61
C LEU A 294 4.76 -16.17 3.60
N MET A 295 5.88 -15.43 3.53
CA MET A 295 6.99 -15.73 2.62
C MET A 295 7.76 -16.97 3.07
N ASP A 296 8.07 -17.11 4.35
CA ASP A 296 8.81 -18.24 4.93
C ASP A 296 8.08 -19.58 4.80
N LYS A 297 6.77 -19.58 5.05
CA LYS A 297 5.94 -20.81 4.92
C LYS A 297 5.90 -21.41 3.50
N LYS A 298 6.31 -20.68 2.46
CA LYS A 298 6.33 -21.16 1.06
C LYS A 298 7.71 -21.61 0.57
N GLU A 299 8.76 -21.41 1.34
CA GLU A 299 10.09 -21.98 1.02
C GLU A 299 10.23 -23.44 1.47
N VAL A 300 9.30 -23.94 2.29
CA VAL A 300 9.30 -25.30 2.85
C VAL A 300 8.48 -26.31 2.00
N ARG A 301 8.11 -25.93 0.75
CA ARG A 301 7.38 -26.85 -0.15
C ARG A 301 8.05 -27.01 -1.51
#